data_8366ca9c46ec09f170ad117bce76a4f9
#
_entry.id   8366ca9c46ec09f170ad117bce76a4f9
#
_cell.length_a   1.000
_cell.length_b   1.000
_cell.length_c   1.000
_cell.angle_alpha   90.00
_cell.angle_beta   90.00
_cell.angle_gamma   90.00
#
_symmetry.space_group_name_H-M   'P 1'
#
loop_
_entity.id
_entity.type
_entity.pdbx_description
1 polymer ?
#
loop_
_entity_poly.entity_id
_entity_poly.type
_entity_poly.pdbx_seq_one_letter_code
_entity_poly.pdbx_strand_id
1 'polypeptide(L)'
;MSEEEKSDQFNGRMGLIFASIGAAIGTGNIWRFPRMVGANGGGTFLVPWLIFLFAWSIPLVIAEYAMGKRSRTGTIGTFRIFAGKKFAWMGLWTAWISTAIGFYYAVVSGWTIKYFQLGISGALTGEGVDTTEVWNAFLQSPGQVIFFQFLVICLTLAAIWKGAKAIEKVNFYLMISLFALLFLTLFLSLWMDMEDGSLDGAMFMFTVDFEMLKDPEVWINGLSQSAWSCSAGMGMCITYAVYMSKDEDTVLNAFTMGLANNSISIIAGLAVLSAIFAVSPDPLATVTGGSSAITFLALPEVFAKAPFAPIGPLFMMAGFFLALSFAAMTSMISTVELCVRNFVDHGYNREKSVALTGAALFLFGIPSAIMWIKLDGEGVAFPEFLEVQDHIWGYGLMFSGLFIAFSIWKYGYLRWKSGVEAGVAPPGFKGYLGYGVSAFRDDFINTGDNDMEVGRWWDLVMYLAFPILFSVLMISYFADMIANTPDVWDPANPKGLSIILLFWGVIAALFISFNKFLVQRPLYRNIPEGADVDISSLPGGDDDLVVARGDVAPGFEHLNA
;
A
#
# COMPACT_ATOMS: atom_id res chain seq x y z
N MET A 1 15.82 3.79 -35.45
CA MET A 1 14.98 3.84 -34.24
C MET A 1 15.78 4.52 -33.15
N SER A 2 15.36 5.68 -32.70
CA SER A 2 15.99 6.39 -31.60
C SER A 2 15.74 5.60 -30.30
N GLU A 3 16.59 5.75 -29.28
CA GLU A 3 16.38 5.11 -27.95
C GLU A 3 15.06 5.52 -27.28
N GLU A 4 14.40 6.57 -27.77
CA GLU A 4 13.10 7.10 -27.33
C GLU A 4 11.89 6.25 -27.76
N GLU A 5 12.04 5.29 -28.69
CA GLU A 5 10.93 4.45 -29.18
C GLU A 5 10.79 3.11 -28.42
N LYS A 6 11.63 2.84 -27.42
CA LYS A 6 11.50 1.63 -26.61
C LYS A 6 10.42 1.82 -25.55
N SER A 7 9.58 0.79 -25.34
CA SER A 7 8.61 0.78 -24.23
C SER A 7 9.32 1.00 -22.89
N ASP A 8 8.67 1.75 -21.99
CA ASP A 8 9.18 1.94 -20.62
C ASP A 8 9.04 0.61 -19.85
N GLN A 9 10.17 0.03 -19.42
CA GLN A 9 10.25 -1.27 -18.78
C GLN A 9 11.30 -1.30 -17.68
N PHE A 10 11.09 -2.15 -16.68
CA PHE A 10 12.16 -2.54 -15.75
C PHE A 10 13.25 -3.34 -16.46
N ASN A 11 14.51 -3.20 -15.99
CA ASN A 11 15.66 -3.85 -16.62
C ASN A 11 15.76 -5.36 -16.29
N GLY A 12 14.73 -5.94 -15.68
CA GLY A 12 14.66 -7.37 -15.38
C GLY A 12 13.96 -7.66 -14.06
N ARG A 13 13.92 -8.94 -13.68
CA ARG A 13 13.23 -9.46 -12.50
C ARG A 13 13.61 -8.73 -11.20
N MET A 14 14.90 -8.46 -10.97
CA MET A 14 15.36 -7.78 -9.76
C MET A 14 14.84 -6.35 -9.65
N GLY A 15 14.75 -5.62 -10.75
CA GLY A 15 14.18 -4.27 -10.77
C GLY A 15 12.72 -4.26 -10.38
N LEU A 16 11.92 -5.18 -10.93
CA LEU A 16 10.53 -5.36 -10.56
C LEU A 16 10.38 -5.77 -9.09
N ILE A 17 11.18 -6.73 -8.61
CA ILE A 17 11.14 -7.20 -7.23
C ILE A 17 11.38 -6.05 -6.26
N PHE A 18 12.47 -5.26 -6.43
CA PHE A 18 12.75 -4.13 -5.54
C PHE A 18 11.71 -3.02 -5.63
N ALA A 19 11.15 -2.75 -6.81
CA ALA A 19 10.06 -1.81 -6.97
C ALA A 19 8.80 -2.29 -6.23
N SER A 20 8.45 -3.55 -6.38
CA SER A 20 7.25 -4.16 -5.78
C SER A 20 7.37 -4.33 -4.26
N ILE A 21 8.52 -4.77 -3.78
CA ILE A 21 8.82 -4.84 -2.34
C ILE A 21 8.76 -3.41 -1.75
N GLY A 22 9.35 -2.41 -2.42
CA GLY A 22 9.26 -1.02 -2.01
C GLY A 22 7.83 -0.46 -2.01
N ALA A 23 6.95 -0.94 -2.90
CA ALA A 23 5.53 -0.58 -2.88
C ALA A 23 4.80 -1.15 -1.65
N ALA A 24 5.16 -2.35 -1.23
CA ALA A 24 4.55 -3.01 -0.07
C ALA A 24 5.13 -2.52 1.26
N ILE A 25 6.45 -2.39 1.35
CA ILE A 25 7.11 -1.95 2.58
C ILE A 25 6.95 -0.43 2.73
N GLY A 26 6.18 -0.05 3.72
CA GLY A 26 5.93 1.34 4.09
C GLY A 26 6.11 1.58 5.59
N THR A 27 5.67 2.75 6.04
CA THR A 27 5.66 3.07 7.47
C THR A 27 4.83 2.06 8.27
N GLY A 28 3.81 1.45 7.68
CA GLY A 28 2.96 0.44 8.30
C GLY A 28 3.70 -0.78 8.85
N ASN A 29 4.80 -1.19 8.19
CA ASN A 29 5.62 -2.32 8.65
C ASN A 29 6.45 -1.99 9.90
N ILE A 30 6.93 -0.74 9.98
CA ILE A 30 7.86 -0.30 11.03
C ILE A 30 7.12 0.39 12.18
N TRP A 31 5.99 1.00 11.89
CA TRP A 31 5.20 1.82 12.81
C TRP A 31 3.94 1.09 13.31
N ARG A 32 3.03 0.65 12.39
CA ARG A 32 1.74 0.06 12.78
C ARG A 32 1.89 -1.39 13.26
N PHE A 33 2.73 -2.18 12.60
CA PHE A 33 2.87 -3.61 12.87
C PHE A 33 3.33 -3.91 14.31
N PRO A 34 4.38 -3.26 14.89
CA PRO A 34 4.79 -3.53 16.28
C PRO A 34 3.67 -3.26 17.27
N ARG A 35 2.87 -2.20 17.06
CA ARG A 35 1.69 -1.90 17.87
C ARG A 35 0.64 -3.00 17.78
N MET A 36 0.36 -3.48 16.57
CA MET A 36 -0.63 -4.56 16.37
C MET A 36 -0.18 -5.85 17.06
N VAL A 37 1.10 -6.16 17.02
CA VAL A 37 1.70 -7.28 17.77
C VAL A 37 1.51 -7.07 19.28
N GLY A 38 1.84 -5.88 19.80
CA GLY A 38 1.70 -5.54 21.21
C GLY A 38 0.27 -5.62 21.71
N ALA A 39 -0.67 -5.03 20.99
CA ALA A 39 -2.08 -4.96 21.36
C ALA A 39 -2.82 -6.31 21.27
N ASN A 40 -2.30 -7.28 20.52
CA ASN A 40 -2.96 -8.56 20.27
C ASN A 40 -2.16 -9.78 20.79
N GLY A 41 -1.39 -9.60 21.87
CA GLY A 41 -0.74 -10.70 22.57
C GLY A 41 0.47 -11.30 21.85
N GLY A 42 1.33 -10.46 21.30
CA GLY A 42 2.62 -10.90 20.75
C GLY A 42 2.49 -11.89 19.61
N GLY A 43 3.04 -13.09 19.79
CA GLY A 43 3.01 -14.16 18.79
C GLY A 43 1.62 -14.67 18.43
N THR A 44 0.64 -14.45 19.29
CA THR A 44 -0.77 -14.76 19.02
C THR A 44 -1.26 -14.06 17.77
N PHE A 45 -0.92 -12.78 17.61
CA PHE A 45 -1.25 -11.98 16.43
C PHE A 45 -0.61 -12.50 15.14
N LEU A 46 0.59 -13.04 15.22
CA LEU A 46 1.32 -13.51 14.03
C LEU A 46 0.60 -14.66 13.33
N VAL A 47 -0.18 -15.48 14.05
CA VAL A 47 -0.89 -16.63 13.50
C VAL A 47 -1.94 -16.20 12.47
N PRO A 48 -2.99 -15.42 12.79
CA PRO A 48 -3.97 -14.98 11.81
C PRO A 48 -3.34 -14.07 10.74
N TRP A 49 -2.42 -13.20 11.11
CA TRP A 49 -1.74 -12.33 10.15
C TRP A 49 -1.02 -13.11 9.04
N LEU A 50 -0.33 -14.21 9.39
CA LEU A 50 0.33 -15.07 8.42
C LEU A 50 -0.68 -15.86 7.57
N ILE A 51 -1.76 -16.36 8.18
CA ILE A 51 -2.84 -17.04 7.44
C ILE A 51 -3.45 -16.11 6.39
N PHE A 52 -3.70 -14.86 6.74
CA PHE A 52 -4.30 -13.89 5.81
C PHE A 52 -3.34 -13.36 4.75
N LEU A 53 -2.03 -13.54 4.91
CA LEU A 53 -1.09 -13.34 3.81
C LEU A 53 -1.46 -14.25 2.62
N PHE A 54 -1.81 -15.52 2.88
CA PHE A 54 -2.17 -16.49 1.84
C PHE A 54 -3.66 -16.49 1.47
N ALA A 55 -4.53 -16.05 2.38
CA ALA A 55 -5.98 -16.05 2.14
C ALA A 55 -6.51 -14.70 1.61
N TRP A 56 -5.70 -13.64 1.60
CA TRP A 56 -6.08 -12.31 1.13
C TRP A 56 -5.00 -11.69 0.25
N SER A 57 -3.81 -11.43 0.81
CA SER A 57 -2.85 -10.52 0.20
C SER A 57 -2.19 -11.09 -1.05
N ILE A 58 -1.54 -12.25 -0.97
CA ILE A 58 -0.87 -12.87 -2.13
C ILE A 58 -1.86 -13.16 -3.27
N PRO A 59 -3.06 -13.72 -3.05
CA PRO A 59 -4.02 -13.97 -4.14
C PRO A 59 -4.46 -12.72 -4.88
N LEU A 60 -4.68 -11.61 -4.18
CA LEU A 60 -5.01 -10.32 -4.81
C LEU A 60 -3.82 -9.73 -5.58
N VAL A 61 -2.61 -9.79 -5.03
CA VAL A 61 -1.39 -9.33 -5.72
C VAL A 61 -1.14 -10.12 -7.00
N ILE A 62 -1.34 -11.45 -6.99
CA ILE A 62 -1.28 -12.28 -8.21
C ILE A 62 -2.28 -11.77 -9.25
N ALA A 63 -3.52 -11.50 -8.84
CA ALA A 63 -4.55 -10.97 -9.73
C ALA A 63 -4.16 -9.60 -10.30
N GLU A 64 -3.65 -8.69 -9.48
CA GLU A 64 -3.19 -7.36 -9.92
C GLU A 64 -2.06 -7.46 -10.95
N TYR A 65 -1.05 -8.29 -10.69
CA TYR A 65 0.04 -8.51 -11.64
C TYR A 65 -0.47 -9.11 -12.96
N ALA A 66 -1.31 -10.13 -12.90
CA ALA A 66 -1.87 -10.76 -14.09
C ALA A 66 -2.70 -9.76 -14.92
N MET A 67 -3.54 -8.96 -14.25
CA MET A 67 -4.36 -7.94 -14.91
C MET A 67 -3.49 -6.83 -15.54
N GLY A 68 -2.53 -6.28 -14.81
CA GLY A 68 -1.65 -5.22 -15.30
C GLY A 68 -0.71 -5.69 -16.41
N LYS A 69 -0.12 -6.88 -16.27
CA LYS A 69 0.73 -7.51 -17.31
C LYS A 69 -0.05 -7.73 -18.61
N ARG A 70 -1.31 -8.13 -18.55
CA ARG A 70 -2.14 -8.37 -19.73
C ARG A 70 -2.69 -7.09 -20.35
N SER A 71 -3.20 -6.17 -19.52
CA SER A 71 -3.78 -4.92 -20.03
C SER A 71 -2.73 -3.93 -20.57
N ARG A 72 -1.56 -3.90 -19.93
CA ARG A 72 -0.48 -2.93 -20.21
C ARG A 72 -0.91 -1.46 -20.02
N THR A 73 -1.81 -1.24 -19.07
CA THR A 73 -2.33 0.07 -18.67
C THR A 73 -2.44 0.17 -17.16
N GLY A 74 -2.50 1.39 -16.63
CA GLY A 74 -2.84 1.64 -15.24
C GLY A 74 -4.26 1.17 -14.90
N THR A 75 -4.72 1.48 -13.70
CA THR A 75 -5.95 0.91 -13.14
C THR A 75 -7.20 1.21 -13.99
N ILE A 76 -7.37 2.45 -14.48
CA ILE A 76 -8.56 2.83 -15.27
C ILE A 76 -8.67 1.97 -16.53
N GLY A 77 -7.59 1.86 -17.27
CA GLY A 77 -7.54 1.05 -18.48
C GLY A 77 -7.70 -0.43 -18.21
N THR A 78 -7.07 -0.93 -17.15
CA THR A 78 -7.17 -2.33 -16.74
C THR A 78 -8.61 -2.75 -16.44
N PHE A 79 -9.34 -1.95 -15.63
CA PHE A 79 -10.76 -2.24 -15.36
C PHE A 79 -11.65 -2.07 -16.60
N ARG A 80 -11.36 -1.08 -17.47
CA ARG A 80 -12.04 -0.95 -18.75
C ARG A 80 -11.89 -2.23 -19.58
N ILE A 81 -10.69 -2.80 -19.65
CA ILE A 81 -10.38 -4.00 -20.45
C ILE A 81 -11.03 -5.24 -19.82
N PHE A 82 -10.78 -5.52 -18.53
CA PHE A 82 -11.23 -6.75 -17.88
C PHE A 82 -12.70 -6.76 -17.47
N ALA A 83 -13.18 -5.64 -16.90
CA ALA A 83 -14.58 -5.51 -16.49
C ALA A 83 -15.49 -4.94 -17.58
N GLY A 84 -14.91 -4.37 -18.64
CA GLY A 84 -15.61 -3.75 -19.77
C GLY A 84 -15.88 -2.26 -19.58
N LYS A 85 -16.18 -1.57 -20.69
CA LYS A 85 -16.36 -0.10 -20.77
C LYS A 85 -17.28 0.49 -19.70
N LYS A 86 -18.32 -0.23 -19.27
CA LYS A 86 -19.26 0.24 -18.24
C LYS A 86 -18.65 0.36 -16.85
N PHE A 87 -17.50 -0.26 -16.61
CA PHE A 87 -16.87 -0.41 -15.29
C PHE A 87 -15.50 0.26 -15.18
N ALA A 88 -15.10 1.10 -16.15
CA ALA A 88 -13.86 1.86 -16.08
C ALA A 88 -13.80 2.77 -14.83
N TRP A 89 -14.96 3.21 -14.32
CA TRP A 89 -15.07 3.98 -13.08
C TRP A 89 -14.53 3.24 -11.84
N MET A 90 -14.53 1.90 -11.82
CA MET A 90 -13.92 1.12 -10.74
C MET A 90 -12.39 1.33 -10.72
N GLY A 91 -11.77 1.40 -11.89
CA GLY A 91 -10.34 1.74 -12.00
C GLY A 91 -10.04 3.18 -11.59
N LEU A 92 -10.95 4.11 -11.87
CA LEU A 92 -10.84 5.48 -11.38
C LEU A 92 -11.00 5.56 -9.85
N TRP A 93 -11.92 4.76 -9.27
CA TRP A 93 -12.04 4.61 -7.82
C TRP A 93 -10.72 4.14 -7.21
N THR A 94 -10.15 3.06 -7.73
CA THR A 94 -8.87 2.51 -7.25
C THR A 94 -7.74 3.54 -7.34
N ALA A 95 -7.64 4.27 -8.47
CA ALA A 95 -6.65 5.33 -8.64
C ALA A 95 -6.86 6.48 -7.66
N TRP A 96 -8.11 6.92 -7.47
CA TRP A 96 -8.44 8.00 -6.56
C TRP A 96 -8.14 7.65 -5.11
N ILE A 97 -8.60 6.50 -4.63
CA ILE A 97 -8.38 6.08 -3.25
C ILE A 97 -6.89 6.02 -2.92
N SER A 98 -6.09 5.38 -3.78
CA SER A 98 -4.65 5.30 -3.57
C SER A 98 -3.97 6.68 -3.61
N THR A 99 -4.41 7.58 -4.51
CA THR A 99 -3.89 8.95 -4.56
C THR A 99 -4.34 9.77 -3.34
N ALA A 100 -5.58 9.60 -2.88
CA ALA A 100 -6.12 10.30 -1.71
C ALA A 100 -5.43 9.87 -0.40
N ILE A 101 -5.07 8.58 -0.28
CA ILE A 101 -4.16 8.11 0.77
C ILE A 101 -2.81 8.85 0.67
N GLY A 102 -2.27 9.04 -0.53
CA GLY A 102 -1.05 9.79 -0.75
C GLY A 102 -1.09 11.23 -0.24
N PHE A 103 -2.25 11.89 -0.18
CA PHE A 103 -2.37 13.26 0.32
C PHE A 103 -1.94 13.38 1.78
N TYR A 104 -2.48 12.57 2.67
CA TYR A 104 -2.09 12.60 4.07
C TYR A 104 -0.82 11.79 4.36
N TYR A 105 -0.53 10.75 3.58
CA TYR A 105 0.69 9.98 3.72
C TYR A 105 1.96 10.80 3.43
N ALA A 106 1.88 11.79 2.54
CA ALA A 106 2.97 12.75 2.31
C ALA A 106 3.28 13.59 3.57
N VAL A 107 2.28 13.92 4.38
CA VAL A 107 2.45 14.63 5.66
C VAL A 107 3.17 13.74 6.66
N VAL A 108 2.68 12.51 6.85
CA VAL A 108 3.30 11.51 7.75
C VAL A 108 4.74 11.22 7.34
N SER A 109 4.99 11.06 6.03
CA SER A 109 6.34 10.88 5.50
C SER A 109 7.25 12.09 5.79
N GLY A 110 6.70 13.29 5.80
CA GLY A 110 7.39 14.51 6.22
C GLY A 110 7.83 14.46 7.68
N TRP A 111 7.00 13.89 8.57
CA TRP A 111 7.36 13.73 9.98
C TRP A 111 8.57 12.81 10.17
N THR A 112 8.70 11.76 9.38
CA THR A 112 9.84 10.85 9.48
C THR A 112 11.16 11.55 9.14
N ILE A 113 11.18 12.40 8.10
CA ILE A 113 12.36 13.20 7.74
C ILE A 113 12.67 14.27 8.82
N LYS A 114 11.64 14.88 9.40
CA LYS A 114 11.83 15.81 10.53
C LYS A 114 12.51 15.11 11.72
N TYR A 115 12.05 13.93 12.07
CA TYR A 115 12.63 13.18 13.18
C TYR A 115 14.02 12.62 12.86
N PHE A 116 14.30 12.28 11.60
CA PHE A 116 15.68 12.03 11.16
C PHE A 116 16.57 13.26 11.38
N GLN A 117 16.11 14.45 10.99
CA GLN A 117 16.84 15.72 11.23
C GLN A 117 17.08 15.96 12.73
N LEU A 118 16.07 15.75 13.58
CA LEU A 118 16.20 15.87 15.03
C LEU A 118 17.18 14.82 15.59
N GLY A 119 17.18 13.60 15.05
CA GLY A 119 18.12 12.55 15.41
C GLY A 119 19.56 12.90 15.13
N ILE A 120 19.89 13.34 13.92
CA ILE A 120 21.27 13.72 13.56
C ILE A 120 21.77 14.99 14.26
N SER A 121 20.85 15.88 14.66
CA SER A 121 21.22 17.09 15.40
C SER A 121 21.46 16.84 16.90
N GLY A 122 21.16 15.65 17.41
CA GLY A 122 21.22 15.32 18.82
C GLY A 122 20.10 15.96 19.67
N ALA A 123 19.10 16.58 19.04
CA ALA A 123 18.04 17.29 19.75
C ALA A 123 17.10 16.35 20.55
N LEU A 124 17.11 15.06 20.25
CA LEU A 124 16.32 14.03 20.95
C LEU A 124 17.15 13.17 21.91
N THR A 125 18.47 13.38 22.03
CA THR A 125 19.38 12.55 22.83
C THR A 125 19.91 13.26 24.08
N GLY A 126 19.49 14.50 24.36
CA GLY A 126 19.88 15.25 25.54
C GLY A 126 19.19 14.76 26.82
N GLU A 127 19.85 14.89 27.96
CA GLU A 127 19.22 14.64 29.27
C GLU A 127 18.03 15.58 29.50
N GLY A 128 16.87 15.03 29.91
CA GLY A 128 15.66 15.78 30.21
C GLY A 128 14.89 16.30 29.01
N VAL A 129 15.14 15.76 27.81
CA VAL A 129 14.32 16.07 26.62
C VAL A 129 12.90 15.55 26.82
N ASP A 130 11.92 16.44 26.77
CA ASP A 130 10.50 16.09 26.71
C ASP A 130 10.09 15.85 25.25
N THR A 131 9.90 14.59 24.90
CA THR A 131 9.51 14.18 23.54
C THR A 131 8.12 14.67 23.18
N THR A 132 7.22 14.83 24.15
CA THR A 132 5.88 15.39 23.97
C THR A 132 5.95 16.87 23.61
N GLU A 133 6.80 17.63 24.28
CA GLU A 133 7.01 19.05 23.94
C GLU A 133 7.58 19.21 22.52
N VAL A 134 8.57 18.40 22.14
CA VAL A 134 9.16 18.40 20.78
C VAL A 134 8.11 18.08 19.72
N TRP A 135 7.30 17.06 19.96
CA TRP A 135 6.21 16.67 19.07
C TRP A 135 5.16 17.77 18.91
N ASN A 136 4.68 18.31 20.04
CA ASN A 136 3.67 19.36 20.06
C ASN A 136 4.17 20.64 19.37
N ALA A 137 5.42 21.04 19.65
CA ALA A 137 6.04 22.19 19.00
C ALA A 137 6.16 22.03 17.48
N PHE A 138 6.44 20.81 17.01
CA PHE A 138 6.50 20.50 15.59
C PHE A 138 5.11 20.53 14.94
N LEU A 139 4.12 19.80 15.46
CA LEU A 139 2.79 19.74 14.86
C LEU A 139 2.05 21.08 14.89
N GLN A 140 2.28 21.88 15.93
CA GLN A 140 1.70 23.22 16.04
C GLN A 140 2.49 24.28 15.24
N SER A 141 3.50 23.88 14.48
CA SER A 141 4.27 24.74 13.58
C SER A 141 3.94 24.47 12.11
N PRO A 142 2.86 25.09 11.54
CA PRO A 142 2.39 24.80 10.19
C PRO A 142 3.47 24.92 9.12
N GLY A 143 4.35 25.92 9.26
CA GLY A 143 5.44 26.14 8.31
C GLY A 143 6.43 24.98 8.25
N GLN A 144 6.75 24.36 9.39
CA GLN A 144 7.64 23.20 9.42
C GLN A 144 6.95 21.95 8.83
N VAL A 145 5.71 21.67 9.22
CA VAL A 145 4.97 20.51 8.73
C VAL A 145 4.81 20.57 7.20
N ILE A 146 4.38 21.72 6.66
CA ILE A 146 4.24 21.95 5.22
C ILE A 146 5.61 21.85 4.51
N PHE A 147 6.68 22.38 5.10
CA PHE A 147 8.02 22.30 4.52
C PHE A 147 8.47 20.84 4.35
N PHE A 148 8.32 20.01 5.38
CA PHE A 148 8.72 18.60 5.30
C PHE A 148 7.81 17.77 4.38
N GLN A 149 6.50 18.06 4.34
CA GLN A 149 5.59 17.50 3.32
C GLN A 149 6.07 17.86 1.91
N PHE A 150 6.36 19.13 1.66
CA PHE A 150 6.85 19.58 0.34
C PHE A 150 8.17 18.90 -0.03
N LEU A 151 9.11 18.79 0.92
CA LEU A 151 10.40 18.14 0.70
C LEU A 151 10.24 16.69 0.26
N VAL A 152 9.39 15.90 0.96
CA VAL A 152 9.10 14.50 0.59
C VAL A 152 8.52 14.42 -0.82
N ILE A 153 7.54 15.28 -1.13
CA ILE A 153 6.93 15.30 -2.46
C ILE A 153 8.01 15.59 -3.52
N CYS A 154 8.85 16.60 -3.34
CA CYS A 154 9.92 16.90 -4.28
C CYS A 154 10.89 15.73 -4.49
N LEU A 155 11.31 15.07 -3.41
CA LEU A 155 12.18 13.89 -3.48
C LEU A 155 11.50 12.73 -4.25
N THR A 156 10.21 12.51 -3.97
CA THR A 156 9.42 11.47 -4.66
C THR A 156 9.28 11.78 -6.15
N LEU A 157 8.93 13.03 -6.52
CA LEU A 157 8.80 13.42 -7.93
C LEU A 157 10.13 13.29 -8.67
N ALA A 158 11.25 13.66 -8.02
CA ALA A 158 12.59 13.48 -8.61
C ALA A 158 12.90 11.99 -8.89
N ALA A 159 12.46 11.09 -8.01
CA ALA A 159 12.68 9.65 -8.16
C ALA A 159 11.92 9.06 -9.35
N ILE A 160 10.71 9.54 -9.65
CA ILE A 160 9.86 9.00 -10.72
C ILE A 160 9.99 9.75 -12.06
N TRP A 161 10.68 10.89 -12.08
CA TRP A 161 10.70 11.82 -13.23
C TRP A 161 11.04 11.13 -14.56
N LYS A 162 11.96 10.17 -14.53
CA LYS A 162 12.47 9.47 -15.73
C LYS A 162 11.87 8.08 -15.96
N GLY A 163 10.72 7.76 -15.38
CA GLY A 163 9.99 6.51 -15.61
C GLY A 163 10.52 5.29 -14.86
N ALA A 164 10.16 4.11 -15.34
CA ALA A 164 10.38 2.83 -14.65
C ALA A 164 11.85 2.58 -14.28
N LYS A 165 12.81 2.93 -15.15
CA LYS A 165 14.25 2.74 -14.88
C LYS A 165 14.75 3.62 -13.73
N ALA A 166 14.21 4.83 -13.56
CA ALA A 166 14.57 5.68 -12.43
C ALA A 166 13.97 5.13 -11.14
N ILE A 167 12.71 4.71 -11.17
CA ILE A 167 12.01 4.06 -10.05
C ILE A 167 12.79 2.83 -9.59
N GLU A 168 13.17 1.94 -10.52
CA GLU A 168 13.98 0.75 -10.24
C GLU A 168 15.27 1.10 -9.51
N LYS A 169 16.03 2.05 -10.07
CA LYS A 169 17.32 2.45 -9.50
C LYS A 169 17.19 3.06 -8.11
N VAL A 170 16.22 3.95 -7.93
CA VAL A 170 16.01 4.62 -6.64
C VAL A 170 15.54 3.61 -5.59
N ASN A 171 14.53 2.78 -5.91
CA ASN A 171 14.04 1.76 -4.99
C ASN A 171 15.12 0.75 -4.61
N PHE A 172 15.99 0.35 -5.54
CA PHE A 172 17.11 -0.53 -5.24
C PHE A 172 18.00 0.03 -4.12
N TYR A 173 18.43 1.29 -4.23
CA TYR A 173 19.29 1.90 -3.21
C TYR A 173 18.54 2.16 -1.90
N LEU A 174 17.29 2.63 -1.97
CA LEU A 174 16.48 2.87 -0.78
C LEU A 174 16.24 1.58 -0.01
N MET A 175 15.91 0.47 -0.70
CA MET A 175 15.63 -0.82 -0.07
C MET A 175 16.89 -1.45 0.56
N ILE A 176 18.03 -1.43 -0.12
CA ILE A 176 19.27 -1.94 0.47
C ILE A 176 19.67 -1.13 1.71
N SER A 177 19.55 0.21 1.62
CA SER A 177 19.85 1.09 2.76
C SER A 177 18.87 0.88 3.92
N LEU A 178 17.58 0.72 3.60
CA LEU A 178 16.54 0.39 4.59
C LEU A 178 16.89 -0.90 5.33
N PHE A 179 17.20 -1.98 4.60
CA PHE A 179 17.57 -3.26 5.21
C PHE A 179 18.80 -3.14 6.11
N ALA A 180 19.85 -2.49 5.64
CA ALA A 180 21.08 -2.29 6.42
C ALA A 180 20.79 -1.52 7.74
N LEU A 181 20.05 -0.43 7.66
CA LEU A 181 19.68 0.38 8.82
C LEU A 181 18.77 -0.38 9.79
N LEU A 182 17.79 -1.11 9.26
CA LEU A 182 16.85 -1.88 10.09
C LEU A 182 17.54 -3.05 10.79
N PHE A 183 18.44 -3.78 10.10
CA PHE A 183 19.23 -4.85 10.74
C PHE A 183 20.15 -4.31 11.81
N LEU A 184 20.75 -3.14 11.59
CA LEU A 184 21.59 -2.51 12.60
C LEU A 184 20.77 -2.06 13.82
N THR A 185 19.60 -1.46 13.59
CA THR A 185 18.66 -1.11 14.69
C THR A 185 18.25 -2.37 15.45
N LEU A 186 17.88 -3.45 14.74
CA LEU A 186 17.56 -4.73 15.35
C LEU A 186 18.70 -5.26 16.22
N PHE A 187 19.94 -5.26 15.69
CA PHE A 187 21.11 -5.74 16.43
C PHE A 187 21.30 -4.97 17.74
N LEU A 188 21.22 -3.65 17.70
CA LEU A 188 21.36 -2.80 18.88
C LEU A 188 20.18 -2.99 19.85
N SER A 189 18.96 -3.13 19.35
CA SER A 189 17.77 -3.38 20.19
C SER A 189 17.84 -4.73 20.92
N LEU A 190 18.26 -5.79 20.20
CA LEU A 190 18.49 -7.09 20.82
C LEU A 190 19.64 -7.06 21.83
N TRP A 191 20.68 -6.29 21.57
CA TRP A 191 21.75 -6.08 22.55
C TRP A 191 21.23 -5.44 23.84
N MET A 192 20.35 -4.44 23.72
CA MET A 192 19.70 -3.80 24.88
C MET A 192 18.80 -4.78 25.63
N ASP A 193 18.00 -5.58 24.93
CA ASP A 193 17.07 -6.58 25.47
C ASP A 193 17.81 -7.74 26.20
N MET A 194 19.09 -7.95 25.85
CA MET A 194 19.95 -8.97 26.48
C MET A 194 20.72 -8.48 27.71
N GLU A 195 20.68 -7.19 28.04
CA GLU A 195 21.56 -6.61 29.08
C GLU A 195 21.26 -7.17 30.49
N ASP A 196 20.03 -7.55 30.76
CA ASP A 196 19.60 -8.21 32.00
C ASP A 196 19.65 -9.76 31.92
N GLY A 197 20.09 -10.33 30.80
CA GLY A 197 20.20 -11.76 30.56
C GLY A 197 18.94 -12.42 30.00
N SER A 198 17.91 -11.63 29.63
CA SER A 198 16.69 -12.09 28.98
C SER A 198 16.56 -11.50 27.56
N LEU A 199 15.60 -11.99 26.80
CA LEU A 199 15.17 -11.45 25.51
C LEU A 199 13.65 -11.26 25.54
N ASP A 200 13.17 -10.49 26.50
CA ASP A 200 11.75 -10.42 26.84
C ASP A 200 10.91 -9.88 25.68
N GLY A 201 11.40 -8.85 24.97
CA GLY A 201 10.72 -8.31 23.81
C GLY A 201 10.66 -9.28 22.64
N ALA A 202 11.77 -9.97 22.37
CA ALA A 202 11.80 -11.01 21.35
C ALA A 202 10.95 -12.23 21.73
N MET A 203 11.01 -12.68 22.98
CA MET A 203 10.20 -13.78 23.49
C MET A 203 8.71 -13.43 23.43
N PHE A 204 8.32 -12.23 23.85
CA PHE A 204 6.94 -11.75 23.74
C PHE A 204 6.44 -11.81 22.30
N MET A 205 7.23 -11.37 21.33
CA MET A 205 6.84 -11.37 19.92
C MET A 205 6.54 -12.77 19.36
N PHE A 206 7.13 -13.83 19.91
CA PHE A 206 6.93 -15.21 19.40
C PHE A 206 6.15 -16.11 20.35
N THR A 207 5.78 -15.63 21.53
CA THR A 207 4.95 -16.40 22.47
C THR A 207 3.48 -16.35 22.04
N VAL A 208 2.88 -17.51 21.84
CA VAL A 208 1.47 -17.66 21.44
C VAL A 208 0.61 -18.01 22.65
N ASP A 209 -0.39 -17.18 22.92
CA ASP A 209 -1.47 -17.49 23.84
C ASP A 209 -2.65 -18.12 23.09
N PHE A 210 -2.86 -19.42 23.25
CA PHE A 210 -3.92 -20.16 22.58
C PHE A 210 -5.33 -19.80 23.06
N GLU A 211 -5.48 -19.26 24.28
CA GLU A 211 -6.79 -18.77 24.76
C GLU A 211 -7.15 -17.47 24.05
N MET A 212 -6.19 -16.58 23.87
CA MET A 212 -6.39 -15.33 23.17
C MET A 212 -6.67 -15.53 21.66
N LEU A 213 -6.23 -16.64 21.04
CA LEU A 213 -6.62 -17.00 19.67
C LEU A 213 -8.12 -17.26 19.51
N LYS A 214 -8.88 -17.43 20.59
CA LYS A 214 -10.34 -17.56 20.54
C LYS A 214 -11.06 -16.22 20.40
N ASP A 215 -10.34 -15.12 20.63
CA ASP A 215 -10.88 -13.76 20.48
C ASP A 215 -11.00 -13.39 19.00
N PRO A 216 -12.21 -13.12 18.49
CA PRO A 216 -12.41 -12.68 17.11
C PRO A 216 -11.66 -11.40 16.73
N GLU A 217 -11.39 -10.53 17.71
CA GLU A 217 -10.70 -9.26 17.49
C GLU A 217 -9.27 -9.48 16.98
N VAL A 218 -8.55 -10.47 17.52
CA VAL A 218 -7.19 -10.84 17.06
C VAL A 218 -7.19 -11.24 15.58
N TRP A 219 -8.23 -11.96 15.13
CA TRP A 219 -8.37 -12.36 13.72
C TRP A 219 -8.71 -11.18 12.82
N ILE A 220 -9.61 -10.29 13.25
CA ILE A 220 -9.97 -9.08 12.51
C ILE A 220 -8.74 -8.17 12.35
N ASN A 221 -8.00 -7.99 13.42
CA ASN A 221 -6.77 -7.20 13.43
C ASN A 221 -5.69 -7.82 12.54
N GLY A 222 -5.53 -9.15 12.56
CA GLY A 222 -4.63 -9.89 11.67
C GLY A 222 -5.01 -9.73 10.20
N LEU A 223 -6.30 -9.85 9.86
CA LEU A 223 -6.81 -9.62 8.50
C LEU A 223 -6.59 -8.18 8.05
N SER A 224 -6.96 -7.22 8.88
CA SER A 224 -6.77 -5.79 8.61
C SER A 224 -5.30 -5.47 8.34
N GLN A 225 -4.40 -5.93 9.20
CA GLN A 225 -2.96 -5.69 9.01
C GLN A 225 -2.42 -6.34 7.74
N SER A 226 -2.83 -7.59 7.42
CA SER A 226 -2.41 -8.26 6.20
C SER A 226 -2.91 -7.54 4.94
N ALA A 227 -4.19 -7.11 4.93
CA ALA A 227 -4.80 -6.40 3.81
C ALA A 227 -4.07 -5.08 3.50
N TRP A 228 -3.71 -4.32 4.55
CA TRP A 228 -3.01 -3.04 4.41
C TRP A 228 -1.52 -3.19 4.06
N SER A 229 -0.82 -4.12 4.75
CA SER A 229 0.63 -4.20 4.71
C SER A 229 1.19 -4.53 3.33
N CYS A 230 0.52 -5.42 2.57
CA CYS A 230 0.98 -5.83 1.25
C CYS A 230 0.52 -4.91 0.11
N SER A 231 -0.13 -3.78 0.40
CA SER A 231 -0.75 -2.91 -0.63
C SER A 231 -1.67 -3.66 -1.60
N ALA A 232 -2.22 -4.81 -1.17
CA ALA A 232 -3.08 -5.66 -1.98
C ALA A 232 -4.44 -5.01 -2.21
N GLY A 233 -4.86 -4.88 -3.46
CA GLY A 233 -6.08 -4.17 -3.83
C GLY A 233 -5.88 -2.67 -4.07
N MET A 234 -4.67 -2.12 -3.88
CA MET A 234 -4.40 -0.69 -4.08
C MET A 234 -4.20 -0.29 -5.55
N GLY A 235 -4.01 -1.26 -6.45
CA GLY A 235 -3.70 -0.98 -7.86
C GLY A 235 -2.24 -0.65 -8.15
N MET A 236 -1.38 -0.65 -7.14
CA MET A 236 0.05 -0.42 -7.33
C MET A 236 0.71 -1.56 -8.10
N CYS A 237 0.33 -2.81 -7.80
CA CYS A 237 0.82 -3.98 -8.51
C CYS A 237 0.31 -4.01 -9.96
N ILE A 238 -0.92 -3.55 -10.24
CA ILE A 238 -1.39 -3.34 -11.62
C ILE A 238 -0.46 -2.36 -12.34
N THR A 239 -0.14 -1.23 -11.70
CA THR A 239 0.71 -0.19 -12.29
C THR A 239 2.12 -0.68 -12.59
N TYR A 240 2.76 -1.40 -11.67
CA TYR A 240 4.09 -1.95 -11.90
C TYR A 240 4.11 -3.08 -12.91
N ALA A 241 3.03 -3.86 -13.00
CA ALA A 241 2.89 -4.90 -14.02
C ALA A 241 2.84 -4.35 -15.46
N VAL A 242 2.50 -3.05 -15.63
CA VAL A 242 2.62 -2.39 -16.94
C VAL A 242 4.06 -2.41 -17.45
N TYR A 243 5.02 -2.32 -16.54
CA TYR A 243 6.47 -2.26 -16.82
C TYR A 243 7.16 -3.62 -16.79
N MET A 244 6.44 -4.70 -16.52
CA MET A 244 6.97 -6.08 -16.53
C MET A 244 7.42 -6.49 -17.93
N SER A 245 8.48 -7.29 -18.02
CA SER A 245 8.82 -7.99 -19.27
C SER A 245 7.70 -8.98 -19.65
N LYS A 246 7.72 -9.44 -20.91
CA LYS A 246 6.72 -10.43 -21.38
C LYS A 246 6.84 -11.77 -20.65
N ASP A 247 8.08 -12.17 -20.30
CA ASP A 247 8.44 -13.48 -19.74
C ASP A 247 8.45 -13.48 -18.20
N GLU A 248 8.00 -12.39 -17.55
CA GLU A 248 8.04 -12.24 -16.10
C GLU A 248 6.95 -13.05 -15.40
N ASP A 249 7.32 -13.80 -14.37
CA ASP A 249 6.43 -14.65 -13.59
C ASP A 249 5.62 -13.84 -12.57
N THR A 250 4.31 -13.81 -12.74
CA THR A 250 3.40 -13.06 -11.85
C THR A 250 3.25 -13.71 -10.48
N VAL A 251 3.27 -15.05 -10.43
CA VAL A 251 3.07 -15.81 -9.19
C VAL A 251 4.29 -15.70 -8.30
N LEU A 252 5.47 -15.98 -8.85
CA LEU A 252 6.74 -15.90 -8.11
C LEU A 252 6.99 -14.48 -7.56
N ASN A 253 6.70 -13.45 -8.35
CA ASN A 253 6.85 -12.07 -7.91
C ASN A 253 5.86 -11.72 -6.77
N ALA A 254 4.61 -12.18 -6.82
CA ALA A 254 3.63 -11.94 -5.77
C ALA A 254 4.02 -12.63 -4.45
N PHE A 255 4.49 -13.87 -4.51
CA PHE A 255 5.00 -14.58 -3.33
C PHE A 255 6.23 -13.90 -2.76
N THR A 256 7.19 -13.53 -3.62
CA THR A 256 8.42 -12.83 -3.20
C THR A 256 8.09 -11.52 -2.51
N MET A 257 7.20 -10.72 -3.08
CA MET A 257 6.76 -9.46 -2.50
C MET A 257 6.06 -9.67 -1.15
N GLY A 258 5.09 -10.58 -1.06
CA GLY A 258 4.33 -10.82 0.17
C GLY A 258 5.20 -11.36 1.31
N LEU A 259 6.07 -12.33 1.02
CA LEU A 259 6.98 -12.90 2.00
C LEU A 259 8.06 -11.91 2.45
N ALA A 260 8.64 -11.13 1.54
CA ALA A 260 9.61 -10.09 1.87
C ALA A 260 8.97 -9.00 2.74
N ASN A 261 7.75 -8.56 2.40
CA ASN A 261 6.98 -7.61 3.20
C ASN A 261 6.80 -8.09 4.64
N ASN A 262 6.35 -9.34 4.82
CA ASN A 262 6.14 -9.90 6.15
C ASN A 262 7.46 -10.09 6.90
N SER A 263 8.53 -10.50 6.22
CA SER A 263 9.86 -10.63 6.85
C SER A 263 10.37 -9.30 7.40
N ILE A 264 10.20 -8.21 6.66
CA ILE A 264 10.58 -6.88 7.14
C ILE A 264 9.71 -6.43 8.31
N SER A 265 8.41 -6.73 8.31
CA SER A 265 7.53 -6.47 9.46
C SER A 265 8.04 -7.18 10.72
N ILE A 266 8.44 -8.45 10.61
CA ILE A 266 9.00 -9.23 11.72
C ILE A 266 10.29 -8.58 12.23
N ILE A 267 11.22 -8.23 11.34
CA ILE A 267 12.49 -7.58 11.69
C ILE A 267 12.23 -6.24 12.40
N ALA A 268 11.33 -5.42 11.87
CA ALA A 268 10.95 -4.15 12.47
C ALA A 268 10.24 -4.32 13.82
N GLY A 269 9.33 -5.30 13.91
CA GLY A 269 8.64 -5.64 15.16
C GLY A 269 9.60 -6.06 16.25
N LEU A 270 10.56 -6.95 15.94
CA LEU A 270 11.62 -7.33 16.85
C LEU A 270 12.45 -6.12 17.29
N ALA A 271 12.90 -5.27 16.36
CA ALA A 271 13.69 -4.10 16.70
C ALA A 271 12.94 -3.14 17.65
N VAL A 272 11.66 -2.90 17.40
CA VAL A 272 10.84 -2.00 18.22
C VAL A 272 10.49 -2.60 19.57
N LEU A 273 10.02 -3.85 19.60
CA LEU A 273 9.60 -4.51 20.84
C LEU A 273 10.79 -4.76 21.76
N SER A 274 11.90 -5.30 21.25
CA SER A 274 13.11 -5.51 22.07
C SER A 274 13.61 -4.20 22.67
N ALA A 275 13.62 -3.09 21.92
CA ALA A 275 14.04 -1.82 22.47
C ALA A 275 13.08 -1.30 23.56
N ILE A 276 11.77 -1.44 23.38
CA ILE A 276 10.78 -0.99 24.36
C ILE A 276 10.85 -1.86 25.64
N PHE A 277 10.91 -3.17 25.49
CA PHE A 277 10.99 -4.09 26.65
C PHE A 277 12.27 -3.90 27.46
N ALA A 278 13.38 -3.58 26.80
CA ALA A 278 14.65 -3.31 27.50
C ALA A 278 14.63 -2.05 28.39
N VAL A 279 13.77 -1.08 28.09
CA VAL A 279 13.90 0.26 28.68
C VAL A 279 12.65 0.76 29.38
N SER A 280 11.46 0.38 28.91
CA SER A 280 10.19 0.86 29.45
C SER A 280 9.84 0.16 30.77
N PRO A 281 9.41 0.91 31.81
CA PRO A 281 8.92 0.31 33.04
C PRO A 281 7.58 -0.43 32.86
N ASP A 282 6.79 -0.07 31.86
CA ASP A 282 5.58 -0.78 31.46
C ASP A 282 5.58 -0.93 29.92
N PRO A 283 6.23 -1.98 29.40
CA PRO A 283 6.36 -2.20 27.96
C PRO A 283 5.02 -2.37 27.27
N LEU A 284 4.06 -3.06 27.88
CA LEU A 284 2.76 -3.34 27.28
C LEU A 284 1.92 -2.07 27.16
N ALA A 285 1.86 -1.23 28.18
CA ALA A 285 1.19 0.06 28.10
C ALA A 285 1.83 0.95 27.01
N THR A 286 3.17 0.91 26.90
CA THR A 286 3.90 1.67 25.86
C THR A 286 3.53 1.19 24.47
N VAL A 287 3.52 -0.11 24.17
CA VAL A 287 3.21 -0.66 22.84
C VAL A 287 1.74 -0.55 22.46
N THR A 288 0.81 -0.49 23.43
CA THR A 288 -0.62 -0.34 23.15
C THR A 288 -1.07 1.10 22.96
N GLY A 289 -0.21 2.07 23.24
CA GLY A 289 -0.41 3.48 22.90
C GLY A 289 -0.69 3.71 21.41
N GLY A 290 -1.12 4.90 21.01
CA GLY A 290 -1.37 5.23 19.61
C GLY A 290 -0.12 5.06 18.74
N SER A 291 -0.26 4.69 17.47
CA SER A 291 0.88 4.44 16.57
C SER A 291 1.84 5.63 16.47
N SER A 292 1.31 6.86 16.44
CA SER A 292 2.13 8.08 16.44
C SER A 292 2.87 8.26 17.76
N ALA A 293 2.21 7.97 18.90
CA ALA A 293 2.81 8.06 20.21
C ALA A 293 3.99 7.11 20.37
N ILE A 294 3.83 5.84 19.97
CA ILE A 294 4.94 4.87 20.01
C ILE A 294 6.13 5.40 19.22
N THR A 295 5.92 5.78 17.98
CA THR A 295 7.02 6.08 17.05
C THR A 295 7.69 7.42 17.35
N PHE A 296 6.93 8.48 17.66
CA PHE A 296 7.46 9.83 17.76
C PHE A 296 7.64 10.30 19.20
N LEU A 297 7.07 9.60 20.19
CA LEU A 297 7.26 9.90 21.61
C LEU A 297 8.08 8.81 22.29
N ALA A 298 7.58 7.57 22.36
CA ALA A 298 8.21 6.52 23.14
C ALA A 298 9.55 6.04 22.57
N LEU A 299 9.64 5.79 21.26
CA LEU A 299 10.92 5.32 20.67
C LEU A 299 12.08 6.32 20.81
N PRO A 300 11.91 7.65 20.66
CA PRO A 300 12.96 8.59 20.99
C PRO A 300 13.46 8.49 22.43
N GLU A 301 12.57 8.34 23.41
CA GLU A 301 12.95 8.15 24.82
C GLU A 301 13.72 6.85 25.04
N VAL A 302 13.28 5.78 24.38
CA VAL A 302 13.95 4.47 24.44
C VAL A 302 15.34 4.54 23.81
N PHE A 303 15.46 5.11 22.61
CA PHE A 303 16.73 5.21 21.89
C PHE A 303 17.74 6.16 22.56
N ALA A 304 17.26 7.15 23.30
CA ALA A 304 18.13 8.03 24.09
C ALA A 304 18.91 7.26 25.17
N LYS A 305 18.41 6.09 25.60
CA LYS A 305 19.06 5.22 26.60
C LYS A 305 19.89 4.10 25.96
N ALA A 306 20.11 4.12 24.64
CA ALA A 306 20.91 3.12 23.95
C ALA A 306 22.37 3.06 24.47
N PRO A 307 23.03 1.89 24.44
CA PRO A 307 24.39 1.74 24.90
C PRO A 307 25.37 2.55 24.04
N PHE A 308 26.61 2.69 24.52
CA PHE A 308 27.70 3.39 23.83
C PHE A 308 27.45 4.90 23.64
N ALA A 309 26.86 5.57 24.62
CA ALA A 309 26.63 7.02 24.56
C ALA A 309 27.95 7.81 24.36
N PRO A 310 27.96 8.89 23.56
CA PRO A 310 26.82 9.51 22.87
C PRO A 310 26.51 8.91 21.48
N ILE A 311 27.32 7.98 20.97
CA ILE A 311 27.25 7.47 19.59
C ILE A 311 26.04 6.55 19.40
N GLY A 312 25.78 5.64 20.32
CA GLY A 312 24.69 4.66 20.22
C GLY A 312 23.30 5.32 20.14
N PRO A 313 22.93 6.21 21.06
CA PRO A 313 21.67 6.95 20.99
C PRO A 313 21.50 7.72 19.67
N LEU A 314 22.53 8.46 19.25
CA LEU A 314 22.51 9.18 17.98
C LEU A 314 22.29 8.26 16.80
N PHE A 315 22.97 7.12 16.80
CA PHE A 315 22.94 6.16 15.71
C PHE A 315 21.58 5.45 15.63
N MET A 316 21.03 5.00 16.76
CA MET A 316 19.71 4.40 16.81
C MET A 316 18.63 5.36 16.36
N MET A 317 18.66 6.58 16.87
CA MET A 317 17.71 7.63 16.52
C MET A 317 17.75 7.95 15.03
N ALA A 318 18.91 8.36 14.54
CA ALA A 318 19.08 8.75 13.14
C ALA A 318 18.89 7.57 12.19
N GLY A 319 19.43 6.39 12.50
CA GLY A 319 19.31 5.19 11.70
C GLY A 319 17.87 4.71 11.55
N PHE A 320 17.12 4.65 12.65
CA PHE A 320 15.72 4.25 12.63
C PHE A 320 14.84 5.22 11.82
N PHE A 321 14.93 6.53 12.08
CA PHE A 321 14.11 7.49 11.36
C PHE A 321 14.52 7.67 9.90
N LEU A 322 15.79 7.42 9.55
CA LEU A 322 16.20 7.34 8.15
C LEU A 322 15.63 6.10 7.47
N ALA A 323 15.66 4.94 8.14
CA ALA A 323 15.03 3.72 7.63
C ALA A 323 13.52 3.92 7.42
N LEU A 324 12.84 4.51 8.41
CA LEU A 324 11.42 4.83 8.31
C LEU A 324 11.12 5.83 7.18
N SER A 325 12.01 6.81 6.94
CA SER A 325 11.88 7.75 5.82
C SER A 325 12.04 7.05 4.47
N PHE A 326 12.96 6.09 4.35
CA PHE A 326 13.13 5.31 3.13
C PHE A 326 11.93 4.41 2.85
N ALA A 327 11.37 3.76 3.86
CA ALA A 327 10.13 3.00 3.75
C ALA A 327 8.94 3.89 3.33
N ALA A 328 8.83 5.08 3.90
CA ALA A 328 7.81 6.05 3.49
C ALA A 328 7.97 6.48 2.03
N MET A 329 9.21 6.77 1.60
CA MET A 329 9.50 7.24 0.24
C MET A 329 9.23 6.17 -0.81
N THR A 330 9.57 4.89 -0.58
CA THR A 330 9.31 3.82 -1.54
C THR A 330 7.82 3.61 -1.78
N SER A 331 6.99 3.68 -0.74
CA SER A 331 5.52 3.65 -0.88
C SER A 331 4.97 4.90 -1.56
N MET A 332 5.52 6.09 -1.28
CA MET A 332 5.14 7.34 -1.97
C MET A 332 5.44 7.26 -3.48
N ILE A 333 6.61 6.73 -3.86
CA ILE A 333 7.00 6.51 -5.26
C ILE A 333 5.93 5.69 -5.98
N SER A 334 5.48 4.60 -5.39
CA SER A 334 4.47 3.69 -5.96
C SER A 334 3.10 4.35 -6.09
N THR A 335 2.68 5.08 -5.06
CA THR A 335 1.40 5.81 -5.04
C THR A 335 1.37 6.90 -6.11
N VAL A 336 2.44 7.65 -6.25
CA VAL A 336 2.53 8.74 -7.25
C VAL A 336 2.60 8.17 -8.66
N GLU A 337 3.38 7.09 -8.87
CA GLU A 337 3.48 6.42 -10.17
C GLU A 337 2.13 5.88 -10.64
N LEU A 338 1.32 5.33 -9.73
CA LEU A 338 -0.03 4.87 -10.05
C LEU A 338 -0.90 6.01 -10.64
N CYS A 339 -0.86 7.19 -10.04
CA CYS A 339 -1.60 8.35 -10.55
C CYS A 339 -1.03 8.82 -11.91
N VAL A 340 0.28 8.96 -12.00
CA VAL A 340 1.00 9.39 -13.22
C VAL A 340 0.71 8.44 -14.39
N ARG A 341 0.75 7.10 -14.14
CA ARG A 341 0.49 6.10 -15.19
C ARG A 341 -0.91 6.26 -15.79
N ASN A 342 -1.93 6.48 -14.97
CA ASN A 342 -3.28 6.70 -15.47
C ASN A 342 -3.41 7.96 -16.34
N PHE A 343 -2.67 9.03 -16.04
CA PHE A 343 -2.63 10.21 -16.91
C PHE A 343 -1.92 9.92 -18.23
N VAL A 344 -0.77 9.23 -18.20
CA VAL A 344 -0.01 8.84 -19.38
C VAL A 344 -0.85 7.97 -20.31
N ASP A 345 -1.59 7.00 -19.78
CA ASP A 345 -2.49 6.15 -20.57
C ASP A 345 -3.62 6.92 -21.25
N HIS A 346 -3.94 8.12 -20.78
CA HIS A 346 -4.93 9.01 -21.40
C HIS A 346 -4.31 10.13 -22.24
N GLY A 347 -3.03 9.97 -22.62
CA GLY A 347 -2.36 10.82 -23.60
C GLY A 347 -1.60 12.02 -23.06
N TYR A 348 -1.53 12.20 -21.72
CA TYR A 348 -0.68 13.24 -21.15
C TYR A 348 0.79 12.82 -21.19
N ASN A 349 1.70 13.77 -21.44
CA ASN A 349 3.12 13.48 -21.30
C ASN A 349 3.49 13.24 -19.81
N ARG A 350 4.59 12.52 -19.59
CA ARG A 350 5.02 12.13 -18.24
C ARG A 350 5.31 13.34 -17.36
N GLU A 351 6.02 14.35 -17.86
CA GLU A 351 6.40 15.53 -17.08
C GLU A 351 5.19 16.28 -16.54
N LYS A 352 4.18 16.50 -17.39
CA LYS A 352 2.92 17.14 -16.98
C LYS A 352 2.14 16.28 -15.99
N SER A 353 2.13 14.97 -16.19
CA SER A 353 1.48 14.02 -15.29
C SER A 353 2.11 14.03 -13.89
N VAL A 354 3.45 14.02 -13.84
CA VAL A 354 4.22 14.11 -12.59
C VAL A 354 3.96 15.45 -11.88
N ALA A 355 4.01 16.57 -12.63
CA ALA A 355 3.77 17.89 -12.06
C ALA A 355 2.34 18.04 -11.50
N LEU A 356 1.31 17.58 -12.24
CA LEU A 356 -0.09 17.61 -11.80
C LEU A 356 -0.30 16.76 -10.55
N THR A 357 0.25 15.55 -10.52
CA THR A 357 0.14 14.66 -9.36
C THR A 357 0.85 15.26 -8.14
N GLY A 358 2.05 15.81 -8.32
CA GLY A 358 2.78 16.47 -7.24
C GLY A 358 2.04 17.69 -6.68
N ALA A 359 1.47 18.52 -7.56
CA ALA A 359 0.66 19.66 -7.15
C ALA A 359 -0.60 19.22 -6.37
N ALA A 360 -1.27 18.15 -6.82
CA ALA A 360 -2.42 17.59 -6.12
C ALA A 360 -2.04 17.05 -4.73
N LEU A 361 -0.95 16.28 -4.62
CA LEU A 361 -0.45 15.76 -3.34
C LEU A 361 -0.12 16.90 -2.36
N PHE A 362 0.50 17.95 -2.85
CA PHE A 362 0.83 19.09 -2.02
C PHE A 362 -0.43 19.83 -1.56
N LEU A 363 -1.28 20.26 -2.50
CA LEU A 363 -2.45 21.09 -2.19
C LEU A 363 -3.50 20.34 -1.35
N PHE A 364 -3.83 19.10 -1.69
CA PHE A 364 -4.81 18.30 -0.95
C PHE A 364 -4.24 17.67 0.33
N GLY A 365 -2.93 17.66 0.50
CA GLY A 365 -2.27 17.26 1.73
C GLY A 365 -2.20 18.38 2.79
N ILE A 366 -2.20 19.67 2.38
CA ILE A 366 -2.14 20.80 3.32
C ILE A 366 -3.20 20.70 4.45
N PRO A 367 -4.47 20.39 4.18
CA PRO A 367 -5.45 20.26 5.27
C PRO A 367 -5.03 19.23 6.34
N SER A 368 -4.45 18.10 5.95
CA SER A 368 -3.94 17.10 6.90
C SER A 368 -2.72 17.57 7.68
N ALA A 369 -1.99 18.55 7.16
CA ALA A 369 -0.82 19.12 7.82
C ALA A 369 -1.17 20.15 8.90
N ILE A 370 -2.31 20.87 8.77
CA ILE A 370 -2.57 22.06 9.58
C ILE A 370 -3.98 22.17 10.17
N MET A 371 -4.95 21.35 9.71
CA MET A 371 -6.34 21.47 10.17
C MET A 371 -6.62 20.56 11.37
N TRP A 372 -7.35 21.12 12.33
CA TRP A 372 -7.84 20.41 13.52
C TRP A 372 -6.72 19.74 14.32
N ILE A 373 -5.60 20.45 14.49
CA ILE A 373 -4.58 20.02 15.43
C ILE A 373 -5.12 20.33 16.84
N LYS A 374 -5.38 19.28 17.61
CA LYS A 374 -5.91 19.34 18.98
C LYS A 374 -4.95 18.67 19.94
N LEU A 375 -5.05 18.98 21.22
CA LEU A 375 -4.42 18.21 22.27
C LEU A 375 -5.42 17.15 22.78
N ASP A 376 -4.95 15.94 23.00
CA ASP A 376 -5.69 14.88 23.67
C ASP A 376 -5.78 15.13 25.20
N GLY A 377 -6.37 14.18 25.94
CA GLY A 377 -6.50 14.24 27.39
C GLY A 377 -5.17 14.21 28.15
N GLU A 378 -4.09 13.80 27.49
CA GLU A 378 -2.73 13.74 28.03
C GLU A 378 -1.86 14.93 27.58
N GLY A 379 -2.43 15.84 26.79
CA GLY A 379 -1.74 17.03 26.29
C GLY A 379 -0.89 16.77 25.03
N VAL A 380 -1.05 15.63 24.35
CA VAL A 380 -0.35 15.30 23.11
C VAL A 380 -1.08 15.89 21.91
N ALA A 381 -0.34 16.57 21.02
CA ALA A 381 -0.91 17.13 19.80
C ALA A 381 -1.32 16.04 18.81
N PHE A 382 -2.50 16.19 18.23
CA PHE A 382 -3.14 15.18 17.41
C PHE A 382 -3.78 15.79 16.14
N PRO A 383 -3.43 15.30 14.94
CA PRO A 383 -3.96 15.82 13.67
C PRO A 383 -5.28 15.15 13.30
N GLU A 384 -6.38 15.61 13.88
CA GLU A 384 -7.72 15.00 13.72
C GLU A 384 -8.20 14.93 12.25
N PHE A 385 -7.88 15.94 11.42
CA PHE A 385 -8.27 15.90 10.00
C PHE A 385 -7.54 14.81 9.21
N LEU A 386 -6.28 14.54 9.54
CA LEU A 386 -5.52 13.44 8.94
C LEU A 386 -6.20 12.10 9.23
N GLU A 387 -6.64 11.90 10.47
CA GLU A 387 -7.34 10.69 10.90
C GLU A 387 -8.69 10.53 10.20
N VAL A 388 -9.44 11.62 10.03
CA VAL A 388 -10.68 11.60 9.23
C VAL A 388 -10.42 11.13 7.80
N GLN A 389 -9.35 11.61 7.17
CA GLN A 389 -8.97 11.15 5.83
C GLN A 389 -8.58 9.67 5.82
N ASP A 390 -7.83 9.20 6.82
CA ASP A 390 -7.46 7.79 6.94
C ASP A 390 -8.69 6.88 7.08
N HIS A 391 -9.66 7.27 7.90
CA HIS A 391 -10.93 6.54 8.00
C HIS A 391 -11.70 6.50 6.68
N ILE A 392 -11.83 7.62 5.97
CA ILE A 392 -12.58 7.66 4.70
C ILE A 392 -11.88 6.83 3.61
N TRP A 393 -10.60 7.10 3.35
CA TRP A 393 -9.90 6.52 2.21
C TRP A 393 -9.35 5.13 2.53
N GLY A 394 -8.92 4.92 3.76
CA GLY A 394 -8.38 3.66 4.21
C GLY A 394 -9.36 2.51 4.08
N TYR A 395 -10.56 2.64 4.57
CA TYR A 395 -11.58 1.60 4.37
C TYR A 395 -12.19 1.62 2.97
N GLY A 396 -12.19 2.78 2.30
CA GLY A 396 -12.52 2.88 0.88
C GLY A 396 -11.65 2.00 -0.03
N LEU A 397 -10.43 1.73 0.41
CA LEU A 397 -9.48 0.83 -0.28
C LEU A 397 -10.00 -0.60 -0.39
N MET A 398 -10.72 -1.09 0.61
CA MET A 398 -11.25 -2.46 0.61
C MET A 398 -12.15 -2.71 -0.61
N PHE A 399 -12.91 -1.69 -1.05
CA PHE A 399 -13.71 -1.78 -2.27
C PHE A 399 -12.86 -1.93 -3.55
N SER A 400 -11.65 -1.39 -3.57
CA SER A 400 -10.74 -1.60 -4.71
C SER A 400 -10.38 -3.06 -4.87
N GLY A 401 -10.09 -3.78 -3.77
CA GLY A 401 -9.90 -5.23 -3.77
C GLY A 401 -11.13 -5.99 -4.25
N LEU A 402 -12.34 -5.58 -3.79
CA LEU A 402 -13.59 -6.16 -4.26
C LEU A 402 -13.80 -5.96 -5.77
N PHE A 403 -13.42 -4.82 -6.32
CA PHE A 403 -13.53 -4.55 -7.76
C PHE A 403 -12.56 -5.41 -8.58
N ILE A 404 -11.38 -5.73 -8.06
CA ILE A 404 -10.46 -6.70 -8.67
C ILE A 404 -11.11 -8.08 -8.71
N ALA A 405 -11.63 -8.56 -7.57
CA ALA A 405 -12.34 -9.83 -7.51
C ALA A 405 -13.56 -9.85 -8.45
N PHE A 406 -14.34 -8.77 -8.49
CA PHE A 406 -15.45 -8.62 -9.42
C PHE A 406 -15.01 -8.78 -10.89
N SER A 407 -13.86 -8.22 -11.26
CA SER A 407 -13.34 -8.35 -12.64
C SER A 407 -13.00 -9.79 -12.97
N ILE A 408 -12.45 -10.55 -12.01
CA ILE A 408 -12.16 -11.98 -12.14
C ILE A 408 -13.46 -12.79 -12.31
N TRP A 409 -14.45 -12.54 -11.43
CA TRP A 409 -15.75 -13.24 -11.47
C TRP A 409 -16.49 -12.98 -12.78
N LYS A 410 -16.47 -11.73 -13.22
CA LYS A 410 -17.09 -11.34 -14.49
C LYS A 410 -16.41 -11.98 -15.67
N TYR A 411 -15.07 -11.98 -15.72
CA TYR A 411 -14.33 -12.67 -16.75
C TYR A 411 -14.68 -14.16 -16.79
N GLY A 412 -14.62 -14.83 -15.65
CA GLY A 412 -14.95 -16.26 -15.55
C GLY A 412 -16.38 -16.57 -16.02
N TYR A 413 -17.35 -15.72 -15.66
CA TYR A 413 -18.73 -15.86 -16.15
C TYR A 413 -18.84 -15.72 -17.68
N LEU A 414 -18.21 -14.71 -18.25
CA LEU A 414 -18.27 -14.46 -19.69
C LEU A 414 -17.56 -15.56 -20.48
N ARG A 415 -16.41 -16.00 -19.98
CA ARG A 415 -15.63 -17.10 -20.59
C ARG A 415 -16.42 -18.41 -20.61
N TRP A 416 -17.08 -18.73 -19.48
CA TRP A 416 -17.98 -19.88 -19.41
C TRP A 416 -19.16 -19.75 -20.38
N LYS A 417 -19.83 -18.59 -20.42
CA LYS A 417 -20.98 -18.35 -21.31
C LYS A 417 -20.59 -18.54 -22.78
N SER A 418 -19.49 -17.95 -23.22
CA SER A 418 -18.96 -18.12 -24.56
C SER A 418 -18.59 -19.59 -24.86
N GLY A 419 -18.04 -20.31 -23.87
CA GLY A 419 -17.73 -21.71 -23.97
C GLY A 419 -18.98 -22.61 -24.15
N VAL A 420 -20.09 -22.26 -23.48
CA VAL A 420 -21.39 -22.94 -23.67
C VAL A 420 -21.95 -22.68 -25.05
N GLU A 421 -21.91 -21.45 -25.54
CA GLU A 421 -22.36 -21.06 -26.88
C GLU A 421 -21.54 -21.76 -27.99
N ALA A 422 -20.24 -21.94 -27.74
CA ALA A 422 -19.35 -22.68 -28.65
C ALA A 422 -19.42 -24.20 -28.50
N GLY A 423 -20.18 -24.74 -27.54
CA GLY A 423 -20.31 -26.16 -27.29
C GLY A 423 -19.11 -26.85 -26.62
N VAL A 424 -18.15 -26.05 -26.07
CA VAL A 424 -16.94 -26.57 -25.42
C VAL A 424 -17.06 -26.59 -23.87
N ALA A 425 -18.01 -25.87 -23.29
CA ALA A 425 -18.27 -25.87 -21.87
C ALA A 425 -19.66 -26.44 -21.54
N PRO A 426 -19.81 -27.22 -20.45
CA PRO A 426 -21.12 -27.69 -20.01
C PRO A 426 -22.02 -26.54 -19.55
N PRO A 427 -23.33 -26.58 -19.84
CA PRO A 427 -24.25 -25.57 -19.33
C PRO A 427 -24.54 -25.76 -17.83
N GLY A 428 -25.07 -24.71 -17.19
CA GLY A 428 -25.50 -24.71 -15.80
C GLY A 428 -24.38 -24.52 -14.78
N PHE A 429 -24.76 -24.51 -13.52
CA PHE A 429 -23.85 -24.15 -12.41
C PHE A 429 -22.62 -25.04 -12.29
N LYS A 430 -22.79 -26.37 -12.52
CA LYS A 430 -21.64 -27.30 -12.53
C LYS A 430 -20.63 -26.97 -13.63
N GLY A 431 -21.13 -26.58 -14.82
CA GLY A 431 -20.28 -26.14 -15.92
C GLY A 431 -19.52 -24.85 -15.57
N TYR A 432 -20.19 -23.88 -14.95
CA TYR A 432 -19.55 -22.68 -14.46
C TYR A 432 -18.45 -22.97 -13.43
N LEU A 433 -18.71 -23.83 -12.43
CA LEU A 433 -17.70 -24.21 -11.43
C LEU A 433 -16.49 -24.93 -12.04
N GLY A 434 -16.70 -25.73 -13.09
CA GLY A 434 -15.62 -26.50 -13.73
C GLY A 434 -14.83 -25.73 -14.79
N TYR A 435 -15.43 -24.73 -15.45
CA TYR A 435 -14.84 -24.02 -16.58
C TYR A 435 -14.66 -22.52 -16.32
N GLY A 436 -15.66 -21.85 -15.75
CA GLY A 436 -15.63 -20.41 -15.56
C GLY A 436 -14.77 -19.99 -14.36
N VAL A 437 -14.80 -20.75 -13.27
CA VAL A 437 -14.06 -20.40 -12.04
C VAL A 437 -12.55 -20.47 -12.24
N SER A 438 -12.05 -21.43 -13.01
CA SER A 438 -10.62 -21.56 -13.29
C SER A 438 -10.14 -20.66 -14.45
N ALA A 439 -11.04 -20.10 -15.24
CA ALA A 439 -10.71 -19.44 -16.50
C ALA A 439 -9.67 -18.32 -16.34
N PHE A 440 -9.80 -17.47 -15.32
CA PHE A 440 -8.86 -16.37 -15.12
C PHE A 440 -7.45 -16.89 -14.77
N ARG A 441 -7.35 -17.91 -13.92
CA ARG A 441 -6.10 -18.55 -13.56
C ARG A 441 -5.42 -19.19 -14.77
N ASP A 442 -6.17 -19.97 -15.54
CA ASP A 442 -5.64 -20.74 -16.66
C ASP A 442 -5.26 -19.84 -17.86
N ASP A 443 -6.02 -18.75 -18.10
CA ASP A 443 -5.79 -17.84 -19.23
C ASP A 443 -4.76 -16.73 -18.95
N PHE A 444 -4.52 -16.32 -17.68
CA PHE A 444 -3.70 -15.15 -17.37
C PHE A 444 -2.64 -15.36 -16.29
N ILE A 445 -2.79 -16.34 -15.40
CA ILE A 445 -1.83 -16.59 -14.33
C ILE A 445 -0.89 -17.72 -14.74
N ASN A 446 -1.41 -18.93 -14.96
CA ASN A 446 -0.63 -20.11 -15.34
C ASN A 446 -0.36 -20.13 -16.86
N THR A 447 0.30 -19.11 -17.37
CA THR A 447 0.76 -19.05 -18.74
C THR A 447 2.08 -19.79 -18.85
N GLY A 448 2.32 -20.56 -19.95
CA GLY A 448 3.39 -21.56 -20.05
C GLY A 448 4.85 -21.09 -19.87
N ASP A 449 5.09 -19.81 -19.58
CA ASP A 449 6.40 -19.21 -19.35
C ASP A 449 6.70 -18.99 -17.84
N ASN A 450 5.81 -19.44 -16.94
CA ASN A 450 5.97 -19.23 -15.50
C ASN A 450 6.87 -20.32 -14.88
N ASP A 451 7.79 -19.89 -13.99
CA ASP A 451 8.55 -20.77 -13.10
C ASP A 451 7.68 -21.34 -11.97
N MET A 452 6.61 -20.62 -11.61
CA MET A 452 5.68 -20.98 -10.55
C MET A 452 4.22 -20.89 -11.01
N GLU A 453 3.44 -21.91 -10.72
CA GLU A 453 2.00 -21.97 -11.00
C GLU A 453 1.17 -22.04 -9.73
N VAL A 454 -0.08 -21.58 -9.81
CA VAL A 454 -1.04 -21.72 -8.71
C VAL A 454 -2.08 -22.78 -9.03
N GLY A 455 -2.39 -23.60 -8.03
CA GLY A 455 -3.44 -24.60 -8.10
C GLY A 455 -4.84 -24.02 -7.86
N ARG A 456 -5.83 -24.92 -7.78
CA ARG A 456 -7.25 -24.59 -7.51
C ARG A 456 -7.49 -23.89 -6.16
N TRP A 457 -6.52 -23.89 -5.26
CA TRP A 457 -6.61 -23.16 -4.01
C TRP A 457 -6.80 -21.65 -4.25
N TRP A 458 -6.16 -21.09 -5.29
CA TRP A 458 -6.31 -19.69 -5.65
C TRP A 458 -7.75 -19.37 -6.09
N ASP A 459 -8.36 -20.25 -6.88
CA ASP A 459 -9.76 -20.12 -7.28
C ASP A 459 -10.68 -20.14 -6.05
N LEU A 460 -10.45 -21.08 -5.11
CA LEU A 460 -11.20 -21.18 -3.87
C LEU A 460 -11.07 -19.88 -3.03
N VAL A 461 -9.88 -19.33 -2.95
CA VAL A 461 -9.66 -18.07 -2.25
C VAL A 461 -10.43 -16.95 -2.93
N MET A 462 -10.25 -16.73 -4.23
CA MET A 462 -10.85 -15.58 -4.93
C MET A 462 -12.38 -15.66 -5.05
N TYR A 463 -12.95 -16.84 -5.16
CA TYR A 463 -14.41 -17.01 -5.33
C TYR A 463 -15.17 -17.28 -4.03
N LEU A 464 -14.53 -17.74 -2.96
CA LEU A 464 -15.19 -18.06 -1.71
C LEU A 464 -14.58 -17.35 -0.50
N ALA A 465 -13.28 -17.53 -0.22
CA ALA A 465 -12.67 -16.99 0.98
C ALA A 465 -12.64 -15.45 0.97
N PHE A 466 -12.19 -14.85 -0.13
CA PHE A 466 -12.08 -13.39 -0.26
C PHE A 466 -13.42 -12.65 -0.04
N PRO A 467 -14.55 -12.99 -0.70
CA PRO A 467 -15.81 -12.29 -0.45
C PRO A 467 -16.32 -12.48 0.99
N ILE A 468 -16.07 -13.62 1.61
CA ILE A 468 -16.40 -13.85 3.03
C ILE A 468 -15.53 -12.94 3.91
N LEU A 469 -14.22 -12.95 3.74
CA LEU A 469 -13.28 -12.14 4.52
C LEU A 469 -13.54 -10.64 4.32
N PHE A 470 -13.82 -10.20 3.10
CA PHE A 470 -14.23 -8.83 2.82
C PHE A 470 -15.50 -8.45 3.61
N SER A 471 -16.50 -9.33 3.59
CA SER A 471 -17.76 -9.08 4.32
C SER A 471 -17.52 -9.04 5.83
N VAL A 472 -16.75 -9.96 6.38
CA VAL A 472 -16.38 -9.97 7.81
C VAL A 472 -15.67 -8.68 8.19
N LEU A 473 -14.66 -8.26 7.43
CA LEU A 473 -13.89 -7.05 7.71
C LEU A 473 -14.77 -5.80 7.67
N MET A 474 -15.63 -5.67 6.66
CA MET A 474 -16.53 -4.50 6.53
C MET A 474 -17.61 -4.48 7.62
N ILE A 475 -18.20 -5.64 7.94
CA ILE A 475 -19.20 -5.75 9.01
C ILE A 475 -18.57 -5.41 10.36
N SER A 476 -17.38 -5.93 10.65
CA SER A 476 -16.63 -5.63 11.88
C SER A 476 -16.29 -4.14 11.98
N TYR A 477 -15.83 -3.54 10.90
CA TYR A 477 -15.56 -2.11 10.85
C TYR A 477 -16.81 -1.27 11.16
N PHE A 478 -17.93 -1.58 10.51
CA PHE A 478 -19.19 -0.85 10.77
C PHE A 478 -19.71 -1.09 12.19
N ALA A 479 -19.60 -2.31 12.71
CA ALA A 479 -20.00 -2.62 14.07
C ALA A 479 -19.15 -1.87 15.10
N ASP A 480 -17.83 -1.83 14.92
CA ASP A 480 -16.91 -1.07 15.77
C ASP A 480 -17.22 0.43 15.74
N MET A 481 -17.39 1.01 14.54
CA MET A 481 -17.79 2.41 14.39
C MET A 481 -19.10 2.73 15.12
N ILE A 482 -20.11 1.86 15.00
CA ILE A 482 -21.42 2.07 15.66
C ILE A 482 -21.29 1.94 17.19
N ALA A 483 -20.44 1.05 17.68
CA ALA A 483 -20.27 0.81 19.11
C ALA A 483 -19.41 1.88 19.80
N ASN A 484 -18.34 2.35 19.13
CA ASN A 484 -17.27 3.11 19.76
C ASN A 484 -17.20 4.58 19.32
N THR A 485 -17.94 5.00 18.27
CA THR A 485 -17.95 6.41 17.84
C THR A 485 -19.19 7.11 18.38
N PRO A 486 -19.04 8.09 19.30
CA PRO A 486 -20.16 8.92 19.74
C PRO A 486 -20.83 9.62 18.56
N ASP A 487 -22.15 9.71 18.57
CA ASP A 487 -22.94 10.40 17.53
C ASP A 487 -22.57 9.97 16.09
N VAL A 488 -22.35 8.66 15.90
CA VAL A 488 -21.87 8.04 14.65
C VAL A 488 -22.70 8.39 13.41
N TRP A 489 -23.99 8.69 13.61
CA TRP A 489 -24.93 9.07 12.55
C TRP A 489 -25.12 10.58 12.39
N ASP A 490 -24.51 11.41 13.28
CA ASP A 490 -24.61 12.87 13.15
C ASP A 490 -23.75 13.34 11.96
N PRO A 491 -24.34 14.03 10.96
CA PRO A 491 -23.58 14.60 9.85
C PRO A 491 -22.57 15.69 10.27
N ALA A 492 -22.68 16.23 11.48
CA ALA A 492 -21.71 17.19 12.02
C ALA A 492 -20.46 16.49 12.60
N ASN A 493 -20.53 15.18 12.88
CA ASN A 493 -19.37 14.42 13.34
C ASN A 493 -18.48 14.01 12.14
N PRO A 494 -17.29 14.61 11.97
CA PRO A 494 -16.43 14.32 10.82
C PRO A 494 -15.87 12.89 10.82
N LYS A 495 -15.86 12.19 11.96
CA LYS A 495 -15.49 10.78 12.11
C LYS A 495 -16.69 9.84 12.05
N GLY A 496 -17.89 10.36 11.88
CA GLY A 496 -19.13 9.59 11.85
C GLY A 496 -19.29 8.76 10.58
N LEU A 497 -19.98 7.63 10.71
CA LEU A 497 -20.26 6.72 9.59
C LEU A 497 -21.11 7.39 8.50
N SER A 498 -22.01 8.32 8.89
CA SER A 498 -22.80 9.13 7.96
C SER A 498 -21.93 9.90 6.96
N ILE A 499 -20.83 10.53 7.43
CA ILE A 499 -19.89 11.29 6.60
C ILE A 499 -19.09 10.35 5.69
N ILE A 500 -18.60 9.24 6.23
CA ILE A 500 -17.86 8.24 5.45
C ILE A 500 -18.70 7.71 4.29
N LEU A 501 -19.93 7.27 4.58
CA LEU A 501 -20.84 6.76 3.56
C LEU A 501 -21.25 7.83 2.54
N LEU A 502 -21.44 9.08 2.99
CA LEU A 502 -21.72 10.22 2.12
C LEU A 502 -20.57 10.44 1.13
N PHE A 503 -19.31 10.50 1.62
CA PHE A 503 -18.16 10.68 0.75
C PHE A 503 -18.02 9.53 -0.25
N TRP A 504 -18.12 8.28 0.19
CA TRP A 504 -18.07 7.12 -0.71
C TRP A 504 -19.18 7.16 -1.76
N GLY A 505 -20.42 7.48 -1.34
CA GLY A 505 -21.57 7.58 -2.25
C GLY A 505 -21.41 8.70 -3.29
N VAL A 506 -20.99 9.88 -2.85
CA VAL A 506 -20.77 11.04 -3.74
C VAL A 506 -19.65 10.75 -4.74
N ILE A 507 -18.51 10.24 -4.27
CA ILE A 507 -17.37 9.91 -5.14
C ILE A 507 -17.74 8.81 -6.14
N ALA A 508 -18.42 7.75 -5.70
CA ALA A 508 -18.89 6.70 -6.60
C ALA A 508 -19.86 7.24 -7.65
N ALA A 509 -20.82 8.06 -7.26
CA ALA A 509 -21.79 8.69 -8.18
C ALA A 509 -21.08 9.61 -9.21
N LEU A 510 -20.12 10.40 -8.76
CA LEU A 510 -19.30 11.22 -9.65
C LEU A 510 -18.53 10.35 -10.66
N PHE A 511 -17.84 9.29 -10.22
CA PHE A 511 -17.05 8.44 -11.10
C PHE A 511 -17.91 7.64 -12.08
N ILE A 512 -19.07 7.16 -11.65
CA ILE A 512 -20.06 6.54 -12.55
C ILE A 512 -20.53 7.54 -13.60
N SER A 513 -20.80 8.80 -13.23
CA SER A 513 -21.18 9.86 -14.15
C SER A 513 -20.05 10.20 -15.15
N PHE A 514 -18.81 10.24 -14.67
CA PHE A 514 -17.63 10.46 -15.50
C PHE A 514 -17.23 9.25 -16.37
N ASN A 515 -17.80 8.07 -16.14
CA ASN A 515 -17.40 6.84 -16.83
C ASN A 515 -17.51 6.96 -18.35
N LYS A 516 -18.55 7.63 -18.86
CA LYS A 516 -18.74 7.85 -20.30
C LYS A 516 -17.58 8.67 -20.90
N PHE A 517 -17.14 9.71 -20.19
CA PHE A 517 -16.02 10.56 -20.60
C PHE A 517 -14.68 9.77 -20.63
N LEU A 518 -14.42 8.94 -19.62
CA LEU A 518 -13.23 8.09 -19.58
C LEU A 518 -13.15 7.13 -20.77
N VAL A 519 -14.30 6.58 -21.16
CA VAL A 519 -14.37 5.57 -22.22
C VAL A 519 -14.32 6.18 -23.61
N GLN A 520 -14.75 7.43 -23.79
CA GLN A 520 -14.71 8.14 -25.07
C GLN A 520 -13.30 8.56 -25.49
N ARG A 521 -12.35 8.57 -24.57
CA ARG A 521 -10.95 8.88 -24.89
C ARG A 521 -10.21 7.63 -25.32
N PRO A 522 -9.29 7.74 -26.28
CA PRO A 522 -8.36 6.67 -26.60
C PRO A 522 -7.59 6.25 -25.35
N LEU A 523 -7.26 4.98 -25.29
CA LEU A 523 -6.47 4.40 -24.21
C LEU A 523 -5.15 3.89 -24.79
N TYR A 524 -4.03 4.37 -24.27
CA TYR A 524 -2.69 4.00 -24.71
C TYR A 524 -2.14 2.85 -23.87
N ARG A 525 -1.63 1.82 -24.53
CA ARG A 525 -1.09 0.61 -23.90
C ARG A 525 0.41 0.58 -24.07
N ASN A 526 1.16 0.37 -22.99
CA ASN A 526 2.60 0.23 -23.00
C ASN A 526 3.02 -1.23 -23.30
N ILE A 527 3.02 -1.62 -24.58
CA ILE A 527 3.33 -2.99 -24.99
C ILE A 527 4.83 -3.16 -25.21
N PRO A 528 5.49 -4.10 -24.50
CA PRO A 528 6.88 -4.44 -24.74
C PRO A 528 7.17 -4.89 -26.16
N GLU A 529 8.39 -4.64 -26.65
CA GLU A 529 8.83 -5.12 -27.95
C GLU A 529 8.78 -6.66 -28.00
N GLY A 530 8.17 -7.21 -29.04
CA GLY A 530 8.03 -8.67 -29.24
C GLY A 530 6.98 -9.33 -28.35
N ALA A 531 6.19 -8.57 -27.56
CA ALA A 531 5.05 -9.11 -26.85
C ALA A 531 3.79 -9.08 -27.74
N ASP A 532 3.19 -10.24 -27.93
CA ASP A 532 1.83 -10.36 -28.45
C ASP A 532 0.85 -10.31 -27.29
N VAL A 533 0.10 -9.22 -27.19
CA VAL A 533 -0.84 -9.00 -26.09
C VAL A 533 -2.23 -8.80 -26.71
N ASP A 534 -2.78 -9.90 -27.25
CA ASP A 534 -4.16 -9.93 -27.73
C ASP A 534 -5.14 -9.82 -26.56
N ILE A 535 -5.99 -8.82 -26.61
CA ILE A 535 -7.08 -8.59 -25.64
C ILE A 535 -8.45 -8.62 -26.29
N SER A 536 -8.56 -9.02 -27.57
CA SER A 536 -9.83 -9.06 -28.31
C SER A 536 -10.90 -9.91 -27.63
N SER A 537 -10.48 -10.93 -26.86
CA SER A 537 -11.38 -11.80 -26.10
C SER A 537 -11.87 -11.18 -24.78
N LEU A 538 -11.33 -10.05 -24.37
CA LEU A 538 -11.70 -9.38 -23.11
C LEU A 538 -12.91 -8.43 -23.32
N PRO A 539 -13.74 -8.21 -22.28
CA PRO A 539 -14.99 -7.42 -22.39
C PRO A 539 -14.84 -6.00 -22.90
N GLY A 540 -13.66 -5.41 -22.76
CA GLY A 540 -13.34 -4.04 -23.21
C GLY A 540 -12.14 -3.98 -24.15
N GLY A 541 -11.76 -5.09 -24.76
CA GLY A 541 -10.70 -5.19 -25.76
C GLY A 541 -11.18 -4.79 -27.15
N ASP A 542 -11.19 -3.52 -27.46
CA ASP A 542 -11.74 -2.94 -28.68
C ASP A 542 -10.66 -2.32 -29.58
N ASP A 543 -11.05 -2.01 -30.83
CA ASP A 543 -10.20 -1.39 -31.85
C ASP A 543 -9.79 0.07 -31.55
N ASP A 544 -10.40 0.72 -30.55
CA ASP A 544 -10.05 2.09 -30.13
C ASP A 544 -8.89 2.15 -29.11
N LEU A 545 -8.24 1.02 -28.84
CA LEU A 545 -7.06 0.94 -28.00
C LEU A 545 -5.80 1.15 -28.85
N VAL A 546 -4.98 2.12 -28.45
CA VAL A 546 -3.77 2.49 -29.17
C VAL A 546 -2.54 1.87 -28.52
N VAL A 547 -1.71 1.21 -29.31
CA VAL A 547 -0.40 0.75 -28.87
C VAL A 547 0.55 1.93 -28.85
N ALA A 548 1.03 2.31 -27.66
CA ALA A 548 2.09 3.29 -27.49
C ALA A 548 3.42 2.59 -27.22
N ARG A 549 4.50 3.07 -27.80
CA ARG A 549 5.86 2.68 -27.47
C ARG A 549 6.55 3.89 -26.87
N GLY A 550 6.77 3.86 -25.57
CA GLY A 550 7.30 4.99 -24.81
C GLY A 550 6.20 5.90 -24.21
N ASP A 551 6.62 6.99 -23.57
CA ASP A 551 5.76 7.91 -22.82
C ASP A 551 5.06 8.98 -23.68
N VAL A 552 5.19 8.94 -25.01
CA VAL A 552 4.58 9.90 -25.92
C VAL A 552 3.44 9.24 -26.69
N ALA A 553 2.25 9.76 -26.51
CA ALA A 553 1.06 9.32 -27.20
C ALA A 553 0.93 10.07 -28.55
N PRO A 554 1.04 9.41 -29.71
CA PRO A 554 0.88 10.06 -31.01
C PRO A 554 -0.49 10.71 -31.17
N GLY A 555 -0.54 11.98 -31.58
CA GLY A 555 -1.78 12.70 -31.89
C GLY A 555 -2.40 13.49 -30.71
N PHE A 556 -1.70 13.57 -29.56
CA PHE A 556 -2.16 14.31 -28.37
C PHE A 556 -1.26 15.49 -28.01
N GLU A 557 -0.53 16.02 -28.94
CA GLU A 557 0.34 17.18 -28.78
C GLU A 557 -0.42 18.40 -28.20
N HIS A 558 -1.71 18.56 -28.52
CA HIS A 558 -2.57 19.61 -28.00
C HIS A 558 -2.90 19.49 -26.48
N LEU A 559 -2.77 18.31 -25.88
CA LEU A 559 -2.94 18.12 -24.43
C LEU A 559 -1.66 18.45 -23.63
N ASN A 560 -0.56 18.62 -24.34
CA ASN A 560 0.77 18.86 -23.78
C ASN A 560 1.24 20.32 -23.96
N ALA A 561 0.43 21.14 -24.63
CA ALA A 561 0.67 22.55 -24.83
C ALA A 561 0.31 23.42 -23.61
#